data_b967c3cfd821c8c6b3d8f85448493f0a
#
_entry.id   b967c3cfd821c8c6b3d8f85448493f0a
#
_cell.length_a   1.000
_cell.length_b   1.000
_cell.length_c   1.000
_cell.angle_alpha   90.00
_cell.angle_beta   90.00
_cell.angle_gamma   90.00
#
_symmetry.space_group_name_H-M   'P 1'
#
loop_
_entity.id
_entity.type
_entity.pdbx_description
1 polymer ?
#
loop_
_entity_poly.entity_id
_entity_poly.type
_entity_poly.pdbx_seq_one_letter_code
_entity_poly.pdbx_strand_id
1 'polypeptide(L)'
;MKLVIIEPLGVEKERLLAMADEALGDSVEIVYYDTKTTDTAELIERGKDAEIIVTANNPMNAEVIHGCEKLKLLSVAFTGIDHIAMDACREDGVTVCNCAGYSTAAVSDLVFGMLIMLYRNLAACDAATRSGGTKDGLIGCELEGKKFGVVGTGAIGMNVARIAKAFGCEVYAYSRTVKEEPGVTYVDLDTLLATCDIVSLHIPSNTQTKGLISREKIALMKPNAVLINLARGPVLDSQALADALNENRIAGACIDVFETEPPIPQDHPLVTAKNTVLTPHVAFASKEAMVKRAVIVFENVAKYLAGTPQNVME
;
A
#
# COMPACT_ATOMS: atom_id res chain seq x y z
N MET A 1 -0.84 -7.74 31.64
CA MET A 1 -1.45 -8.25 30.41
C MET A 1 -0.35 -8.86 29.53
N LYS A 2 -0.68 -9.86 28.69
CA LYS A 2 0.27 -10.48 27.78
C LYS A 2 0.11 -9.91 26.37
N LEU A 3 1.21 -9.34 25.84
CA LEU A 3 1.31 -8.86 24.48
C LEU A 3 2.16 -9.83 23.68
N VAL A 4 1.64 -10.26 22.53
CA VAL A 4 2.38 -11.11 21.59
C VAL A 4 2.65 -10.36 20.31
N ILE A 5 3.92 -10.17 19.94
CA ILE A 5 4.34 -9.75 18.61
C ILE A 5 4.50 -11.05 17.81
N ILE A 6 3.48 -11.34 16.97
CA ILE A 6 3.28 -12.68 16.39
C ILE A 6 4.20 -12.97 15.17
N GLU A 7 4.86 -11.92 14.66
CA GLU A 7 5.78 -11.97 13.52
C GLU A 7 6.73 -10.79 13.51
N PRO A 8 7.87 -10.85 12.75
CA PRO A 8 8.78 -9.71 12.61
C PRO A 8 8.14 -8.47 11.97
N LEU A 9 8.41 -7.29 12.53
CA LEU A 9 7.89 -6.02 12.05
C LEU A 9 8.87 -5.23 11.15
N GLY A 10 9.96 -5.84 10.67
CA GLY A 10 10.94 -5.16 9.81
C GLY A 10 11.85 -4.17 10.54
N VAL A 11 11.93 -4.28 11.84
CA VAL A 11 12.90 -3.60 12.72
C VAL A 11 13.70 -4.67 13.44
N GLU A 12 14.99 -4.44 13.66
CA GLU A 12 15.85 -5.36 14.43
C GLU A 12 15.24 -5.65 15.80
N LYS A 13 15.30 -6.92 16.25
CA LYS A 13 14.60 -7.42 17.43
C LYS A 13 14.90 -6.59 18.69
N GLU A 14 16.18 -6.37 18.97
CA GLU A 14 16.63 -5.63 20.16
C GLU A 14 16.09 -4.21 20.17
N ARG A 15 16.11 -3.55 19.02
CA ARG A 15 15.55 -2.21 18.85
C ARG A 15 14.03 -2.21 19.02
N LEU A 16 13.34 -3.18 18.42
CA LEU A 16 11.90 -3.31 18.51
C LEU A 16 11.43 -3.51 19.96
N LEU A 17 12.10 -4.40 20.68
CA LEU A 17 11.80 -4.67 22.10
C LEU A 17 12.10 -3.46 22.99
N ALA A 18 13.19 -2.73 22.74
CA ALA A 18 13.48 -1.50 23.44
C ALA A 18 12.42 -0.42 23.21
N MET A 19 11.89 -0.29 21.96
CA MET A 19 10.78 0.63 21.66
C MET A 19 9.48 0.22 22.36
N ALA A 20 9.22 -1.08 22.48
CA ALA A 20 8.07 -1.61 23.19
C ALA A 20 8.18 -1.31 24.69
N ASP A 21 9.35 -1.55 25.30
CA ASP A 21 9.63 -1.26 26.70
C ASP A 21 9.51 0.24 27.02
N GLU A 22 10.05 1.11 26.17
CA GLU A 22 9.93 2.57 26.29
C GLU A 22 8.46 3.03 26.26
N ALA A 23 7.63 2.44 25.38
CA ALA A 23 6.24 2.84 25.21
C ALA A 23 5.28 2.27 26.27
N LEU A 24 5.55 1.06 26.79
CA LEU A 24 4.62 0.26 27.58
C LEU A 24 5.12 0.00 29.01
N GLY A 25 6.42 0.08 29.26
CA GLY A 25 7.06 -0.23 30.55
C GLY A 25 6.68 -1.63 31.04
N ASP A 26 6.62 -1.79 32.36
CA ASP A 26 6.26 -3.05 33.03
C ASP A 26 4.75 -3.40 32.98
N SER A 27 3.95 -2.64 32.21
CA SER A 27 2.49 -2.82 32.16
C SER A 27 2.06 -4.08 31.39
N VAL A 28 2.94 -4.64 30.56
CA VAL A 28 2.67 -5.83 29.73
C VAL A 28 3.88 -6.79 29.73
N GLU A 29 3.59 -8.09 29.73
CA GLU A 29 4.55 -9.13 29.44
C GLU A 29 4.64 -9.28 27.90
N ILE A 30 5.85 -9.11 27.32
CA ILE A 30 6.05 -9.14 25.87
C ILE A 30 6.63 -10.47 25.44
N VAL A 31 5.94 -11.14 24.50
CA VAL A 31 6.44 -12.32 23.79
C VAL A 31 6.65 -11.96 22.33
N TYR A 32 7.82 -12.31 21.77
CA TYR A 32 8.18 -12.00 20.39
C TYR A 32 8.50 -13.27 19.60
N TYR A 33 7.88 -13.40 18.42
CA TYR A 33 8.21 -14.43 17.45
C TYR A 33 9.00 -13.82 16.30
N ASP A 34 10.14 -14.43 15.97
CA ASP A 34 11.09 -13.98 14.94
C ASP A 34 10.85 -14.62 13.56
N THR A 35 9.81 -15.44 13.46
CA THR A 35 9.44 -16.16 12.23
C THR A 35 8.02 -15.81 11.79
N LYS A 36 7.81 -15.79 10.46
CA LYS A 36 6.48 -15.70 9.87
C LYS A 36 5.87 -17.08 9.71
N THR A 37 4.56 -17.16 9.85
CA THR A 37 3.77 -18.35 9.53
C THR A 37 2.41 -17.92 8.96
N THR A 38 1.85 -18.74 8.08
CA THR A 38 0.47 -18.60 7.60
C THR A 38 -0.40 -19.78 8.06
N ASP A 39 0.19 -20.69 8.82
CA ASP A 39 -0.50 -21.84 9.39
C ASP A 39 -1.43 -21.40 10.52
N THR A 40 -2.72 -21.68 10.37
CA THR A 40 -3.77 -21.26 11.31
C THR A 40 -3.55 -21.86 12.71
N ALA A 41 -3.16 -23.12 12.81
CA ALA A 41 -2.97 -23.78 14.11
C ALA A 41 -1.75 -23.18 14.85
N GLU A 42 -0.68 -22.87 14.11
CA GLU A 42 0.50 -22.20 14.69
C GLU A 42 0.18 -20.77 15.12
N LEU A 43 -0.62 -20.02 14.35
CA LEU A 43 -1.05 -18.66 14.73
C LEU A 43 -1.89 -18.70 16.01
N ILE A 44 -2.81 -19.65 16.14
CA ILE A 44 -3.60 -19.85 17.37
C ILE A 44 -2.67 -20.20 18.53
N GLU A 45 -1.74 -21.14 18.36
CA GLU A 45 -0.80 -21.54 19.44
C GLU A 45 0.05 -20.37 19.92
N ARG A 46 0.49 -19.48 19.01
CA ARG A 46 1.22 -18.27 19.38
C ARG A 46 0.35 -17.26 20.11
N GLY A 47 -0.94 -17.14 19.74
CA GLY A 47 -1.87 -16.10 20.20
C GLY A 47 -2.81 -16.50 21.34
N LYS A 48 -3.03 -17.80 21.62
CA LYS A 48 -4.08 -18.32 22.53
C LYS A 48 -4.10 -17.71 23.92
N ASP A 49 -2.96 -17.31 24.45
CA ASP A 49 -2.83 -16.70 25.78
C ASP A 49 -2.64 -15.18 25.75
N ALA A 50 -2.65 -14.57 24.57
CA ALA A 50 -2.44 -13.14 24.41
C ALA A 50 -3.74 -12.35 24.65
N GLU A 51 -3.66 -11.26 25.40
CA GLU A 51 -4.72 -10.25 25.47
C GLU A 51 -4.52 -9.18 24.39
N ILE A 52 -3.29 -9.01 23.91
CA ILE A 52 -2.89 -8.07 22.87
C ILE A 52 -2.04 -8.83 21.85
N ILE A 53 -2.42 -8.75 20.57
CA ILE A 53 -1.60 -9.25 19.46
C ILE A 53 -1.18 -8.08 18.58
N VAL A 54 0.12 -8.06 18.26
CA VAL A 54 0.70 -7.21 17.22
C VAL A 54 1.01 -8.09 16.03
N THR A 55 0.43 -7.76 14.87
CA THR A 55 0.64 -8.48 13.60
C THR A 55 0.97 -7.51 12.48
N ALA A 56 1.62 -7.98 11.43
CA ALA A 56 1.85 -7.22 10.20
C ALA A 56 1.06 -7.82 9.03
N ASN A 57 1.54 -8.94 8.47
CA ASN A 57 0.98 -9.56 7.27
C ASN A 57 0.38 -10.94 7.50
N ASN A 58 0.52 -11.52 8.69
CA ASN A 58 -0.05 -12.82 8.96
C ASN A 58 -1.58 -12.79 8.82
N PRO A 59 -2.19 -13.79 8.18
CA PRO A 59 -3.64 -13.83 8.01
C PRO A 59 -4.32 -14.08 9.36
N MET A 60 -4.99 -13.07 9.87
CA MET A 60 -5.84 -13.19 11.07
C MET A 60 -7.27 -13.53 10.64
N ASN A 61 -7.46 -14.75 10.13
CA ASN A 61 -8.75 -15.26 9.71
C ASN A 61 -9.69 -15.50 10.91
N ALA A 62 -10.96 -15.82 10.67
CA ALA A 62 -11.95 -16.00 11.74
C ALA A 62 -11.55 -17.12 12.72
N GLU A 63 -10.98 -18.21 12.22
CA GLU A 63 -10.54 -19.32 13.08
C GLU A 63 -9.40 -18.91 14.03
N VAL A 64 -8.45 -18.09 13.55
CA VAL A 64 -7.37 -17.54 14.40
C VAL A 64 -7.96 -16.60 15.46
N ILE A 65 -8.88 -15.70 15.09
CA ILE A 65 -9.51 -14.77 16.04
C ILE A 65 -10.25 -15.54 17.11
N HIS A 66 -11.17 -16.43 16.75
CA HIS A 66 -11.94 -17.24 17.70
C HIS A 66 -11.07 -18.17 18.55
N GLY A 67 -9.94 -18.67 17.99
CA GLY A 67 -8.98 -19.51 18.72
C GLY A 67 -8.15 -18.75 19.76
N CYS A 68 -8.13 -17.41 19.71
CA CYS A 68 -7.43 -16.55 20.67
C CYS A 68 -8.40 -15.95 21.70
N GLU A 69 -9.06 -16.80 22.50
CA GLU A 69 -10.18 -16.45 23.40
C GLU A 69 -9.91 -15.29 24.37
N LYS A 70 -8.64 -14.96 24.68
CA LYS A 70 -8.26 -13.86 25.57
C LYS A 70 -8.01 -12.55 24.85
N LEU A 71 -8.04 -12.55 23.49
CA LEU A 71 -7.68 -11.40 22.67
C LEU A 71 -8.67 -10.24 22.89
N LYS A 72 -8.14 -9.06 23.18
CA LYS A 72 -8.89 -7.81 23.37
C LYS A 72 -8.49 -6.72 22.39
N LEU A 73 -7.22 -6.73 22.00
CA LEU A 73 -6.66 -5.75 21.06
C LEU A 73 -5.81 -6.44 19.99
N LEU A 74 -6.11 -6.15 18.74
CA LEU A 74 -5.28 -6.47 17.60
C LEU A 74 -4.68 -5.17 17.04
N SER A 75 -3.38 -4.95 17.23
CA SER A 75 -2.65 -3.80 16.69
C SER A 75 -1.97 -4.22 15.39
N VAL A 76 -2.51 -3.77 14.26
CA VAL A 76 -2.06 -4.17 12.92
C VAL A 76 -1.01 -3.20 12.42
N ALA A 77 0.20 -3.69 12.16
CA ALA A 77 1.35 -2.93 11.68
C ALA A 77 1.27 -2.58 10.18
N PHE A 78 0.08 -2.31 9.69
CA PHE A 78 -0.22 -1.87 8.31
C PHE A 78 -1.36 -0.87 8.28
N THR A 79 -1.45 -0.07 7.21
CA THR A 79 -2.60 0.80 6.96
C THR A 79 -3.82 0.00 6.50
N GLY A 80 -3.62 -0.94 5.57
CA GLY A 80 -4.67 -1.84 5.10
C GLY A 80 -4.82 -3.04 6.03
N ILE A 81 -6.06 -3.48 6.24
CA ILE A 81 -6.40 -4.59 7.14
C ILE A 81 -7.18 -5.69 6.40
N ASP A 82 -6.99 -5.80 5.11
CA ASP A 82 -7.73 -6.73 4.23
C ASP A 82 -7.53 -8.22 4.62
N HIS A 83 -6.47 -8.52 5.38
CA HIS A 83 -6.12 -9.86 5.89
C HIS A 83 -6.68 -10.16 7.30
N ILE A 84 -7.45 -9.23 7.87
CA ILE A 84 -8.07 -9.36 9.19
C ILE A 84 -9.56 -9.70 9.04
N ALA A 85 -10.03 -10.76 9.71
CA ALA A 85 -11.45 -11.13 9.77
C ALA A 85 -12.21 -10.18 10.70
N MET A 86 -12.56 -9.00 10.21
CA MET A 86 -13.19 -7.93 11.01
C MET A 86 -14.53 -8.35 11.63
N ASP A 87 -15.30 -9.23 10.96
CA ASP A 87 -16.56 -9.72 11.49
C ASP A 87 -16.32 -10.57 12.76
N ALA A 88 -15.36 -11.49 12.71
CA ALA A 88 -14.96 -12.28 13.88
C ALA A 88 -14.43 -11.39 15.01
N CYS A 89 -13.65 -10.35 14.69
CA CYS A 89 -13.21 -9.39 15.70
C CYS A 89 -14.38 -8.68 16.40
N ARG A 90 -15.44 -8.32 15.65
CA ARG A 90 -16.65 -7.71 16.22
C ARG A 90 -17.43 -8.70 17.09
N GLU A 91 -17.57 -9.96 16.66
CA GLU A 91 -18.25 -11.03 17.39
C GLU A 91 -17.59 -11.29 18.74
N ASP A 92 -16.26 -11.32 18.78
CA ASP A 92 -15.47 -11.60 19.98
C ASP A 92 -15.15 -10.32 20.81
N GLY A 93 -15.60 -9.15 20.36
CA GLY A 93 -15.35 -7.87 21.06
C GLY A 93 -13.89 -7.41 21.01
N VAL A 94 -13.13 -7.82 19.97
CA VAL A 94 -11.74 -7.44 19.78
C VAL A 94 -11.64 -6.07 19.13
N THR A 95 -10.95 -5.14 19.78
CA THR A 95 -10.62 -3.84 19.19
C THR A 95 -9.51 -4.02 18.16
N VAL A 96 -9.69 -3.48 16.94
CA VAL A 96 -8.65 -3.51 15.88
C VAL A 96 -8.14 -2.09 15.66
N CYS A 97 -6.82 -1.91 15.75
CA CYS A 97 -6.14 -0.65 15.42
C CYS A 97 -5.18 -0.86 14.26
N ASN A 98 -5.16 0.07 13.30
CA ASN A 98 -4.20 0.03 12.19
C ASN A 98 -3.04 1.01 12.38
N CYS A 99 -2.07 1.00 11.45
CA CYS A 99 -0.94 1.93 11.41
C CYS A 99 -1.12 3.03 10.36
N ALA A 100 -2.23 3.77 10.37
CA ALA A 100 -2.45 4.85 9.41
C ALA A 100 -1.30 5.87 9.42
N GLY A 101 -0.80 6.22 8.23
CA GLY A 101 0.19 7.30 8.05
C GLY A 101 1.66 6.89 8.07
N TYR A 102 2.03 5.67 8.52
CA TYR A 102 3.43 5.26 8.62
C TYR A 102 4.19 5.28 7.28
N SER A 103 3.53 4.87 6.20
CA SER A 103 4.14 4.70 4.88
C SER A 103 3.81 5.83 3.89
N THR A 104 3.18 6.92 4.33
CA THR A 104 2.73 7.98 3.41
C THR A 104 3.88 8.53 2.57
N ALA A 105 5.03 8.83 3.15
CA ALA A 105 6.21 9.29 2.43
C ALA A 105 6.76 8.18 1.51
N ALA A 106 7.01 6.99 2.05
CA ALA A 106 7.59 5.87 1.31
C ALA A 106 6.80 5.53 0.03
N VAL A 107 5.47 5.41 0.14
CA VAL A 107 4.61 5.13 -1.02
C VAL A 107 4.65 6.29 -2.03
N SER A 108 4.58 7.53 -1.55
CA SER A 108 4.63 8.69 -2.44
C SER A 108 5.97 8.79 -3.18
N ASP A 109 7.08 8.54 -2.52
CA ASP A 109 8.41 8.53 -3.13
C ASP A 109 8.50 7.47 -4.23
N LEU A 110 8.00 6.25 -3.98
CA LEU A 110 8.02 5.18 -4.96
C LEU A 110 7.11 5.47 -6.16
N VAL A 111 5.96 6.14 -5.99
CA VAL A 111 5.11 6.59 -7.10
C VAL A 111 5.94 7.38 -8.12
N PHE A 112 6.69 8.38 -7.66
CA PHE A 112 7.51 9.20 -8.55
C PHE A 112 8.79 8.48 -8.99
N GLY A 113 9.37 7.65 -8.14
CA GLY A 113 10.51 6.81 -8.50
C GLY A 113 10.20 5.90 -9.70
N MET A 114 9.10 5.16 -9.65
CA MET A 114 8.67 4.27 -10.74
C MET A 114 8.23 5.06 -11.98
N LEU A 115 7.50 6.17 -11.81
CA LEU A 115 7.06 7.03 -12.91
C LEU A 115 8.27 7.62 -13.67
N ILE A 116 9.26 8.14 -12.94
CA ILE A 116 10.49 8.69 -13.53
C ILE A 116 11.30 7.57 -14.20
N MET A 117 11.37 6.38 -13.57
CA MET A 117 12.03 5.21 -14.18
C MET A 117 11.42 4.87 -15.54
N LEU A 118 10.10 4.87 -15.66
CA LEU A 118 9.36 4.61 -16.89
C LEU A 118 9.54 5.78 -17.89
N TYR A 119 9.25 7.02 -17.48
CA TYR A 119 9.27 8.20 -18.34
C TYR A 119 10.64 8.53 -18.89
N ARG A 120 11.71 8.24 -18.17
CA ARG A 120 13.09 8.54 -18.56
C ARG A 120 13.86 7.29 -19.02
N ASN A 121 13.18 6.15 -19.20
CA ASN A 121 13.79 4.88 -19.66
C ASN A 121 15.02 4.47 -18.82
N LEU A 122 15.01 4.71 -17.48
CA LEU A 122 16.23 4.62 -16.67
C LEU A 122 16.88 3.23 -16.71
N ALA A 123 16.08 2.14 -16.70
CA ALA A 123 16.62 0.79 -16.77
C ALA A 123 17.35 0.54 -18.11
N ALA A 124 16.76 0.98 -19.22
CA ALA A 124 17.39 0.86 -20.55
C ALA A 124 18.61 1.78 -20.68
N CYS A 125 18.57 2.99 -20.10
CA CYS A 125 19.72 3.91 -20.09
C CYS A 125 20.89 3.31 -19.30
N ASP A 126 20.67 2.72 -18.12
CA ASP A 126 21.71 2.07 -17.32
C ASP A 126 22.32 0.89 -18.11
N ALA A 127 21.47 0.04 -18.70
CA ALA A 127 21.93 -1.10 -19.52
C ALA A 127 22.75 -0.64 -20.74
N ALA A 128 22.29 0.39 -21.46
CA ALA A 128 23.00 0.96 -22.58
C ALA A 128 24.39 1.50 -22.18
N THR A 129 24.44 2.26 -21.08
CA THR A 129 25.70 2.81 -20.56
C THR A 129 26.69 1.71 -20.21
N ARG A 130 26.24 0.66 -19.52
CA ARG A 130 27.10 -0.48 -19.12
C ARG A 130 27.62 -1.29 -20.32
N SER A 131 26.90 -1.28 -21.45
CA SER A 131 27.30 -1.95 -22.70
C SER A 131 28.05 -1.03 -23.69
N GLY A 132 28.37 0.20 -23.28
CA GLY A 132 29.08 1.16 -24.19
C GLY A 132 28.17 1.80 -25.25
N GLY A 133 26.84 1.75 -25.04
CA GLY A 133 25.85 2.37 -25.93
C GLY A 133 25.68 3.88 -25.70
N THR A 134 24.75 4.48 -26.47
CA THR A 134 24.45 5.92 -26.42
C THR A 134 22.99 6.17 -26.05
N LYS A 135 22.58 7.45 -26.08
CA LYS A 135 21.21 7.90 -25.84
C LYS A 135 20.20 7.58 -26.95
N ASP A 136 20.66 6.99 -28.07
CA ASP A 136 19.83 6.80 -29.24
C ASP A 136 18.66 5.85 -28.97
N GLY A 137 17.43 6.31 -29.23
CA GLY A 137 16.20 5.60 -28.94
C GLY A 137 15.75 5.68 -27.47
N LEU A 138 16.48 6.39 -26.59
CA LEU A 138 16.20 6.47 -25.14
C LEU A 138 15.66 7.83 -24.69
N ILE A 139 15.19 8.68 -25.62
CA ILE A 139 14.58 9.97 -25.29
C ILE A 139 13.29 9.73 -24.50
N GLY A 140 13.18 10.35 -23.35
CA GLY A 140 12.03 10.23 -22.44
C GLY A 140 11.14 11.46 -22.42
N CYS A 141 10.22 11.48 -21.45
CA CYS A 141 9.25 12.56 -21.21
C CYS A 141 9.54 13.33 -19.93
N GLU A 142 8.99 14.55 -19.82
CA GLU A 142 9.00 15.41 -18.64
C GLU A 142 7.66 15.34 -17.93
N LEU A 143 7.63 15.70 -16.63
CA LEU A 143 6.41 15.79 -15.83
C LEU A 143 5.75 17.17 -15.90
N GLU A 144 6.54 18.23 -16.11
CA GLU A 144 6.06 19.61 -16.21
C GLU A 144 4.95 19.73 -17.26
N GLY A 145 3.86 20.40 -16.90
CA GLY A 145 2.69 20.60 -17.76
C GLY A 145 1.83 19.36 -18.01
N LYS A 146 2.17 18.19 -17.43
CA LYS A 146 1.31 16.99 -17.52
C LYS A 146 0.10 17.10 -16.61
N LYS A 147 -1.02 16.54 -17.03
CA LYS A 147 -2.21 16.37 -16.21
C LYS A 147 -2.09 15.10 -15.38
N PHE A 148 -2.01 15.28 -14.06
CA PHE A 148 -1.82 14.21 -13.09
C PHE A 148 -3.13 13.94 -12.34
N GLY A 149 -3.73 12.77 -12.53
CA GLY A 149 -4.95 12.31 -11.90
C GLY A 149 -4.65 11.49 -10.63
N VAL A 150 -5.26 11.88 -9.51
CA VAL A 150 -5.19 11.17 -8.23
C VAL A 150 -6.54 10.55 -7.92
N VAL A 151 -6.63 9.22 -7.93
CA VAL A 151 -7.83 8.48 -7.58
C VAL A 151 -7.75 8.09 -6.11
N GLY A 152 -8.48 8.82 -5.26
CA GLY A 152 -8.45 8.69 -3.80
C GLY A 152 -7.55 9.74 -3.13
N THR A 153 -8.17 10.69 -2.40
CA THR A 153 -7.49 11.80 -1.70
C THR A 153 -7.34 11.56 -0.19
N GLY A 154 -6.97 10.32 0.17
CA GLY A 154 -6.49 9.99 1.52
C GLY A 154 -5.11 10.61 1.80
N ALA A 155 -4.47 10.23 2.90
CA ALA A 155 -3.16 10.79 3.30
C ALA A 155 -2.10 10.62 2.18
N ILE A 156 -2.01 9.43 1.58
CA ILE A 156 -1.05 9.14 0.50
C ILE A 156 -1.41 9.93 -0.76
N GLY A 157 -2.66 9.83 -1.24
CA GLY A 157 -3.07 10.50 -2.48
C GLY A 157 -2.90 12.02 -2.43
N MET A 158 -3.19 12.66 -1.28
CA MET A 158 -2.94 14.10 -1.12
C MET A 158 -1.45 14.44 -1.09
N ASN A 159 -0.62 13.59 -0.49
CA ASN A 159 0.84 13.81 -0.53
C ASN A 159 1.37 13.68 -1.97
N VAL A 160 0.90 12.67 -2.72
CA VAL A 160 1.22 12.52 -4.15
C VAL A 160 0.75 13.73 -4.97
N ALA A 161 -0.45 14.24 -4.71
CA ALA A 161 -0.97 15.45 -5.36
C ALA A 161 -0.04 16.67 -5.15
N ARG A 162 0.44 16.88 -3.92
CA ARG A 162 1.38 17.97 -3.59
C ARG A 162 2.73 17.82 -4.28
N ILE A 163 3.26 16.61 -4.34
CA ILE A 163 4.52 16.32 -5.03
C ILE A 163 4.35 16.50 -6.55
N ALA A 164 3.24 16.03 -7.14
CA ALA A 164 2.95 16.24 -8.56
C ALA A 164 2.92 17.73 -8.93
N LYS A 165 2.31 18.57 -8.08
CA LYS A 165 2.35 20.04 -8.24
C LYS A 165 3.77 20.59 -8.20
N ALA A 166 4.62 20.10 -7.29
CA ALA A 166 6.01 20.53 -7.20
C ALA A 166 6.83 20.16 -8.45
N PHE A 167 6.43 19.10 -9.16
CA PHE A 167 6.97 18.75 -10.49
C PHE A 167 6.36 19.58 -11.64
N GLY A 168 5.49 20.54 -11.37
CA GLY A 168 4.85 21.38 -12.39
C GLY A 168 3.65 20.73 -13.08
N CYS A 169 3.06 19.66 -12.52
CA CYS A 169 1.86 19.05 -13.06
C CYS A 169 0.59 19.86 -12.74
N GLU A 170 -0.41 19.79 -13.63
CA GLU A 170 -1.78 20.16 -13.34
C GLU A 170 -2.48 18.98 -12.65
N VAL A 171 -2.96 19.17 -11.40
CA VAL A 171 -3.47 18.05 -10.60
C VAL A 171 -5.00 17.99 -10.65
N TYR A 172 -5.50 16.82 -11.04
CA TYR A 172 -6.90 16.43 -10.99
C TYR A 172 -7.10 15.35 -9.92
N ALA A 173 -8.27 15.32 -9.30
CA ALA A 173 -8.57 14.34 -8.27
C ALA A 173 -9.99 13.79 -8.39
N TYR A 174 -10.15 12.53 -8.02
CA TYR A 174 -11.42 11.87 -7.75
C TYR A 174 -11.43 11.26 -6.36
N SER A 175 -12.44 11.56 -5.57
CA SER A 175 -12.66 10.96 -4.26
C SER A 175 -14.12 11.09 -3.84
N ARG A 176 -14.63 10.15 -3.03
CA ARG A 176 -15.97 10.23 -2.43
C ARG A 176 -16.12 11.46 -1.52
N THR A 177 -15.06 11.81 -0.81
CA THR A 177 -15.02 13.01 0.03
C THR A 177 -14.05 14.00 -0.59
N VAL A 178 -14.56 15.15 -0.96
CA VAL A 178 -13.77 16.27 -1.47
C VAL A 178 -13.05 16.93 -0.29
N LYS A 179 -11.74 17.12 -0.42
CA LYS A 179 -10.92 17.88 0.50
C LYS A 179 -10.39 19.10 -0.24
N GLU A 180 -10.68 20.28 0.28
CA GLU A 180 -10.14 21.49 -0.31
C GLU A 180 -8.62 21.50 -0.21
N GLU A 181 -7.96 21.53 -1.36
CA GLU A 181 -6.51 21.65 -1.48
C GLU A 181 -6.21 22.60 -2.65
N PRO A 182 -5.50 23.71 -2.42
CA PRO A 182 -5.21 24.69 -3.46
C PRO A 182 -4.49 24.06 -4.67
N GLY A 183 -5.05 24.29 -5.87
CA GLY A 183 -4.48 23.78 -7.14
C GLY A 183 -4.73 22.28 -7.37
N VAL A 184 -5.76 21.69 -6.73
CA VAL A 184 -6.30 20.37 -7.05
C VAL A 184 -7.72 20.54 -7.60
N THR A 185 -7.97 20.07 -8.81
CA THR A 185 -9.28 20.13 -9.47
C THR A 185 -10.01 18.80 -9.31
N TYR A 186 -11.11 18.77 -8.56
CA TYR A 186 -11.93 17.57 -8.43
C TYR A 186 -12.87 17.39 -9.62
N VAL A 187 -12.89 16.18 -10.16
CA VAL A 187 -13.76 15.77 -11.29
C VAL A 187 -14.31 14.36 -11.02
N ASP A 188 -15.28 13.91 -11.80
CA ASP A 188 -15.70 12.51 -11.80
C ASP A 188 -14.60 11.60 -12.36
N LEU A 189 -14.71 10.28 -12.09
CA LEU A 189 -13.69 9.31 -12.45
C LEU A 189 -13.47 9.23 -13.98
N ASP A 190 -14.54 9.26 -14.77
CA ASP A 190 -14.44 9.12 -16.22
C ASP A 190 -13.77 10.33 -16.86
N THR A 191 -14.12 11.51 -16.39
CA THR A 191 -13.46 12.77 -16.79
C THR A 191 -11.97 12.73 -16.41
N LEU A 192 -11.60 12.24 -15.20
CA LEU A 192 -10.22 12.12 -14.79
C LEU A 192 -9.45 11.19 -15.72
N LEU A 193 -9.98 9.98 -15.99
CA LEU A 193 -9.33 8.99 -16.85
C LEU A 193 -9.16 9.51 -18.29
N ALA A 194 -10.16 10.18 -18.83
CA ALA A 194 -10.11 10.73 -20.20
C ALA A 194 -9.20 11.97 -20.33
N THR A 195 -8.95 12.67 -19.23
CA THR A 195 -8.24 13.96 -19.24
C THR A 195 -6.77 13.84 -18.90
N CYS A 196 -6.42 12.95 -17.97
CA CYS A 196 -5.07 12.90 -17.39
C CYS A 196 -4.07 12.12 -18.23
N ASP A 197 -2.82 12.58 -18.21
CA ASP A 197 -1.67 11.89 -18.84
C ASP A 197 -1.07 10.85 -17.89
N ILE A 198 -1.28 11.02 -16.59
CA ILE A 198 -0.83 10.12 -15.53
C ILE A 198 -2.01 9.90 -14.60
N VAL A 199 -2.32 8.66 -14.25
CA VAL A 199 -3.39 8.30 -13.31
C VAL A 199 -2.80 7.45 -12.21
N SER A 200 -2.88 7.90 -10.95
CA SER A 200 -2.33 7.21 -9.78
C SER A 200 -3.45 6.82 -8.81
N LEU A 201 -3.49 5.52 -8.46
CA LEU A 201 -4.54 4.94 -7.62
C LEU A 201 -4.12 4.93 -6.16
N HIS A 202 -4.98 5.46 -5.26
CA HIS A 202 -4.76 5.57 -3.82
C HIS A 202 -6.04 5.24 -3.03
N ILE A 203 -6.77 4.20 -3.46
CA ILE A 203 -8.01 3.74 -2.86
C ILE A 203 -7.84 2.36 -2.24
N PRO A 204 -8.56 2.04 -1.13
CA PRO A 204 -8.56 0.69 -0.55
C PRO A 204 -9.26 -0.30 -1.47
N SER A 205 -9.06 -1.60 -1.25
CA SER A 205 -9.86 -2.67 -1.85
C SER A 205 -11.06 -2.98 -0.95
N ASN A 206 -12.26 -2.85 -1.49
CA ASN A 206 -13.52 -3.21 -0.84
C ASN A 206 -14.59 -3.49 -1.90
N THR A 207 -15.81 -3.80 -1.49
CA THR A 207 -16.92 -4.13 -2.39
C THR A 207 -17.25 -3.04 -3.42
N GLN A 208 -16.93 -1.78 -3.13
CA GLN A 208 -17.20 -0.63 -4.03
C GLN A 208 -16.03 -0.31 -4.97
N THR A 209 -14.82 -0.76 -4.64
CA THR A 209 -13.60 -0.38 -5.37
C THR A 209 -12.95 -1.56 -6.10
N LYS A 210 -13.34 -2.80 -5.78
CA LYS A 210 -12.89 -3.99 -6.50
C LYS A 210 -13.34 -3.91 -7.96
N GLY A 211 -12.37 -4.01 -8.89
CA GLY A 211 -12.62 -3.88 -10.33
C GLY A 211 -13.05 -2.48 -10.79
N LEU A 212 -12.85 -1.44 -9.95
CA LEU A 212 -13.24 -0.07 -10.31
C LEU A 212 -12.57 0.41 -11.59
N ILE A 213 -11.31 0.04 -11.79
CA ILE A 213 -10.57 0.33 -13.03
C ILE A 213 -10.72 -0.87 -13.97
N SER A 214 -11.91 -0.99 -14.52
CA SER A 214 -12.29 -2.05 -15.46
C SER A 214 -11.73 -1.82 -16.86
N ARG A 215 -11.95 -2.78 -17.78
CA ARG A 215 -11.62 -2.67 -19.21
C ARG A 215 -12.20 -1.42 -19.85
N GLU A 216 -13.46 -1.10 -19.54
CA GLU A 216 -14.16 0.08 -20.06
C GLU A 216 -13.52 1.37 -19.53
N LYS A 217 -13.11 1.38 -18.28
CA LYS A 217 -12.43 2.53 -17.66
C LYS A 217 -11.03 2.75 -18.24
N ILE A 218 -10.27 1.67 -18.46
CA ILE A 218 -8.96 1.74 -19.12
C ILE A 218 -9.11 2.26 -20.56
N ALA A 219 -10.19 1.88 -21.25
CA ALA A 219 -10.45 2.36 -22.62
C ALA A 219 -10.74 3.87 -22.73
N LEU A 220 -11.06 4.55 -21.62
CA LEU A 220 -11.20 6.01 -21.59
C LEU A 220 -9.86 6.74 -21.54
N MET A 221 -8.77 6.05 -21.14
CA MET A 221 -7.47 6.68 -20.97
C MET A 221 -6.86 7.11 -22.30
N LYS A 222 -6.06 8.17 -22.25
CA LYS A 222 -5.35 8.67 -23.43
C LYS A 222 -4.29 7.65 -23.92
N PRO A 223 -3.95 7.64 -25.23
CA PRO A 223 -2.90 6.77 -25.76
C PRO A 223 -1.52 7.01 -25.15
N ASN A 224 -1.25 8.22 -24.67
CA ASN A 224 0.00 8.58 -24.00
C ASN A 224 -0.09 8.46 -22.45
N ALA A 225 -1.18 7.95 -21.93
CA ALA A 225 -1.38 7.87 -20.49
C ALA A 225 -0.56 6.75 -19.83
N VAL A 226 -0.18 6.98 -18.57
CA VAL A 226 0.44 6.00 -17.68
C VAL A 226 -0.46 5.75 -16.49
N LEU A 227 -0.71 4.46 -16.17
CA LEU A 227 -1.43 4.04 -14.98
C LEU A 227 -0.45 3.62 -13.88
N ILE A 228 -0.69 4.09 -12.65
CA ILE A 228 0.12 3.78 -11.47
C ILE A 228 -0.77 3.13 -10.41
N ASN A 229 -0.45 1.92 -9.98
CA ASN A 229 -1.14 1.24 -8.89
C ASN A 229 -0.15 0.75 -7.84
N LEU A 230 -0.04 1.51 -6.74
CA LEU A 230 0.69 1.15 -5.53
C LEU A 230 -0.29 1.06 -4.34
N ALA A 231 -1.59 0.87 -4.61
CA ALA A 231 -2.64 0.83 -3.60
C ALA A 231 -3.06 -0.61 -3.29
N ARG A 232 -3.85 -1.24 -4.19
CA ARG A 232 -4.33 -2.62 -4.07
C ARG A 232 -4.54 -3.23 -5.46
N GLY A 233 -4.09 -4.47 -5.66
CA GLY A 233 -4.24 -5.20 -6.94
C GLY A 233 -5.69 -5.34 -7.39
N PRO A 234 -6.61 -5.85 -6.54
CA PRO A 234 -8.01 -6.11 -6.94
C PRO A 234 -8.82 -4.88 -7.38
N VAL A 235 -8.30 -3.66 -7.25
CA VAL A 235 -8.95 -2.43 -7.75
C VAL A 235 -8.92 -2.35 -9.27
N LEU A 236 -7.98 -3.05 -9.91
CA LEU A 236 -7.64 -2.98 -11.31
C LEU A 236 -7.94 -4.32 -12.01
N ASP A 237 -8.44 -4.27 -13.24
CA ASP A 237 -8.47 -5.42 -14.16
C ASP A 237 -7.09 -5.57 -14.82
N SER A 238 -6.26 -6.45 -14.26
CA SER A 238 -4.88 -6.68 -14.72
C SER A 238 -4.80 -7.23 -16.14
N GLN A 239 -5.75 -8.09 -16.54
CA GLN A 239 -5.78 -8.61 -17.91
C GLN A 239 -6.11 -7.50 -18.91
N ALA A 240 -7.11 -6.67 -18.59
CA ALA A 240 -7.48 -5.54 -19.44
C ALA A 240 -6.34 -4.51 -19.58
N LEU A 241 -5.60 -4.27 -18.48
CA LEU A 241 -4.43 -3.40 -18.53
C LEU A 241 -3.32 -3.99 -19.40
N ALA A 242 -3.01 -5.28 -19.25
CA ALA A 242 -2.00 -5.95 -20.06
C ALA A 242 -2.35 -5.93 -21.56
N ASP A 243 -3.62 -6.19 -21.91
CA ASP A 243 -4.13 -6.08 -23.28
C ASP A 243 -3.92 -4.66 -23.83
N ALA A 244 -4.30 -3.63 -23.06
CA ALA A 244 -4.14 -2.24 -23.47
C ALA A 244 -2.67 -1.82 -23.69
N LEU A 245 -1.76 -2.31 -22.86
CA LEU A 245 -0.32 -2.09 -23.00
C LEU A 245 0.24 -2.80 -24.23
N ASN A 246 -0.10 -4.08 -24.44
CA ASN A 246 0.40 -4.89 -25.53
C ASN A 246 -0.10 -4.40 -26.90
N GLU A 247 -1.32 -3.82 -26.95
CA GLU A 247 -1.92 -3.18 -28.11
C GLU A 247 -1.50 -1.71 -28.29
N ASN A 248 -0.64 -1.17 -27.41
CA ASN A 248 -0.20 0.23 -27.36
C ASN A 248 -1.37 1.25 -27.27
N ARG A 249 -2.46 0.87 -26.58
CA ARG A 249 -3.61 1.77 -26.34
C ARG A 249 -3.34 2.75 -25.21
N ILE A 250 -2.39 2.42 -24.31
CA ILE A 250 -1.82 3.34 -23.31
C ILE A 250 -0.30 3.21 -23.31
N ALA A 251 0.40 4.22 -22.82
CA ALA A 251 1.84 4.32 -22.92
C ALA A 251 2.62 3.43 -21.95
N GLY A 252 2.07 3.18 -20.75
CA GLY A 252 2.79 2.35 -19.77
C GLY A 252 2.05 2.20 -18.45
N ALA A 253 2.62 1.41 -17.54
CA ALA A 253 2.11 1.23 -16.20
C ALA A 253 3.22 1.03 -15.15
N CYS A 254 2.96 1.49 -13.91
CA CYS A 254 3.78 1.28 -12.73
C CYS A 254 2.96 0.51 -11.70
N ILE A 255 3.34 -0.72 -11.37
CA ILE A 255 2.55 -1.63 -10.57
C ILE A 255 3.40 -2.20 -9.42
N ASP A 256 2.98 -1.97 -8.18
CA ASP A 256 3.60 -2.53 -6.98
C ASP A 256 2.75 -3.65 -6.34
N VAL A 257 1.45 -3.70 -6.69
CA VAL A 257 0.47 -4.59 -6.07
C VAL A 257 -0.31 -5.38 -7.12
N PHE A 258 -0.63 -6.62 -6.78
CA PHE A 258 -1.32 -7.58 -7.65
C PHE A 258 -2.52 -8.17 -6.91
N GLU A 259 -3.29 -9.05 -7.55
CA GLU A 259 -4.43 -9.73 -6.94
C GLU A 259 -3.99 -10.70 -5.85
N THR A 260 -2.77 -11.22 -5.96
CA THR A 260 -2.12 -12.07 -4.97
C THR A 260 -0.85 -11.42 -4.44
N GLU A 261 -0.51 -11.69 -3.18
CA GLU A 261 0.78 -11.25 -2.61
C GLU A 261 1.96 -12.02 -3.23
N PRO A 262 3.16 -11.40 -3.26
CA PRO A 262 4.37 -12.07 -3.77
C PRO A 262 4.69 -13.40 -3.06
N PRO A 263 5.25 -14.39 -3.79
CA PRO A 263 5.76 -14.30 -5.17
C PRO A 263 4.66 -14.30 -6.23
N ILE A 264 4.76 -13.37 -7.19
CA ILE A 264 3.76 -13.26 -8.26
C ILE A 264 3.98 -14.38 -9.28
N PRO A 265 2.92 -15.08 -9.74
CA PRO A 265 3.01 -16.10 -10.77
C PRO A 265 3.65 -15.55 -12.06
N GLN A 266 4.54 -16.32 -12.68
CA GLN A 266 5.27 -15.90 -13.88
C GLN A 266 4.37 -15.72 -15.11
N ASP A 267 3.20 -16.36 -15.10
CA ASP A 267 2.15 -16.25 -16.12
C ASP A 267 1.15 -15.10 -15.86
N HIS A 268 1.35 -14.34 -14.79
CA HIS A 268 0.51 -13.18 -14.51
C HIS A 268 0.58 -12.17 -15.68
N PRO A 269 -0.56 -11.67 -16.21
CA PRO A 269 -0.60 -10.90 -17.46
C PRO A 269 0.29 -9.66 -17.45
N LEU A 270 0.45 -8.99 -16.32
CA LEU A 270 1.29 -7.78 -16.21
C LEU A 270 2.80 -8.10 -16.17
N VAL A 271 3.21 -9.33 -15.82
CA VAL A 271 4.64 -9.70 -15.77
C VAL A 271 5.26 -9.68 -17.18
N THR A 272 4.48 -10.04 -18.18
CA THR A 272 4.92 -10.08 -19.59
C THR A 272 4.44 -8.89 -20.42
N ALA A 273 3.66 -7.99 -19.85
CA ALA A 273 3.14 -6.82 -20.55
C ALA A 273 4.25 -5.81 -20.88
N LYS A 274 4.09 -5.11 -22.00
CA LYS A 274 5.03 -4.07 -22.45
C LYS A 274 4.97 -2.83 -21.58
N ASN A 275 6.07 -2.09 -21.53
CA ASN A 275 6.14 -0.76 -20.90
C ASN A 275 5.65 -0.76 -19.46
N THR A 276 6.04 -1.75 -18.67
CA THR A 276 5.73 -1.85 -17.24
C THR A 276 6.98 -1.61 -16.40
N VAL A 277 6.77 -0.97 -15.23
CA VAL A 277 7.70 -0.99 -14.10
C VAL A 277 6.99 -1.74 -12.97
N LEU A 278 7.56 -2.85 -12.53
CA LEU A 278 6.95 -3.75 -11.56
C LEU A 278 7.81 -3.85 -10.30
N THR A 279 7.18 -3.85 -9.13
CA THR A 279 7.83 -4.07 -7.84
C THR A 279 6.97 -5.03 -6.99
N PRO A 280 7.59 -5.84 -6.07
CA PRO A 280 6.89 -6.90 -5.36
C PRO A 280 6.29 -6.41 -4.03
N HIS A 281 5.36 -5.45 -4.07
CA HIS A 281 4.67 -4.85 -2.92
C HIS A 281 5.66 -4.27 -1.90
N VAL A 282 6.52 -3.37 -2.36
CA VAL A 282 7.57 -2.72 -1.55
C VAL A 282 7.36 -1.22 -1.33
N ALA A 283 6.25 -0.65 -1.83
CA ALA A 283 6.02 0.79 -1.72
C ALA A 283 6.06 1.31 -0.28
N PHE A 284 5.64 0.49 0.68
CA PHE A 284 5.69 0.83 2.10
C PHE A 284 7.09 0.63 2.74
N ALA A 285 7.98 -0.14 2.11
CA ALA A 285 9.15 -0.73 2.74
C ALA A 285 10.37 0.20 2.67
N SER A 286 10.35 1.30 3.40
CA SER A 286 11.55 2.09 3.71
C SER A 286 11.99 1.89 5.16
N LYS A 287 13.29 2.10 5.45
CA LYS A 287 13.83 1.99 6.82
C LYS A 287 13.06 2.89 7.79
N GLU A 288 12.77 4.11 7.36
CA GLU A 288 12.03 5.09 8.14
C GLU A 288 10.58 4.69 8.39
N ALA A 289 9.92 4.13 7.37
CA ALA A 289 8.54 3.64 7.50
C ALA A 289 8.45 2.47 8.48
N MET A 290 9.43 1.53 8.47
CA MET A 290 9.44 0.43 9.43
C MET A 290 9.55 0.91 10.88
N VAL A 291 10.41 1.91 11.13
CA VAL A 291 10.53 2.50 12.48
C VAL A 291 9.25 3.25 12.87
N LYS A 292 8.69 4.08 11.99
CA LYS A 292 7.41 4.77 12.24
C LYS A 292 6.28 3.78 12.53
N ARG A 293 6.24 2.68 11.80
CA ARG A 293 5.27 1.60 12.00
C ARG A 293 5.36 1.01 13.41
N ALA A 294 6.55 0.71 13.88
CA ALA A 294 6.77 0.18 15.22
C ALA A 294 6.35 1.19 16.31
N VAL A 295 6.68 2.48 16.15
CA VAL A 295 6.21 3.54 17.06
C VAL A 295 4.69 3.55 17.15
N ILE A 296 3.99 3.64 16.01
CA ILE A 296 2.51 3.73 15.97
C ILE A 296 1.87 2.49 16.59
N VAL A 297 2.40 1.30 16.33
CA VAL A 297 1.89 0.04 16.90
C VAL A 297 1.90 0.09 18.42
N PHE A 298 3.02 0.49 19.03
CA PHE A 298 3.12 0.55 20.49
C PHE A 298 2.36 1.74 21.08
N GLU A 299 2.27 2.87 20.37
CA GLU A 299 1.36 3.96 20.74
C GLU A 299 -0.11 3.51 20.74
N ASN A 300 -0.55 2.73 19.75
CA ASN A 300 -1.90 2.15 19.73
C ASN A 300 -2.16 1.29 20.96
N VAL A 301 -1.20 0.45 21.35
CA VAL A 301 -1.29 -0.37 22.57
C VAL A 301 -1.35 0.52 23.82
N ALA A 302 -0.43 1.47 23.96
CA ALA A 302 -0.38 2.39 25.09
C ALA A 302 -1.70 3.19 25.25
N LYS A 303 -2.25 3.70 24.16
CA LYS A 303 -3.52 4.42 24.14
C LYS A 303 -4.71 3.53 24.47
N TYR A 304 -4.71 2.29 23.98
CA TYR A 304 -5.73 1.31 24.35
C TYR A 304 -5.70 1.02 25.85
N LEU A 305 -4.54 0.77 26.44
CA LEU A 305 -4.35 0.54 27.88
C LEU A 305 -4.78 1.75 28.73
N ALA A 306 -4.62 2.95 28.21
CA ALA A 306 -5.05 4.19 28.85
C ALA A 306 -6.56 4.48 28.67
N GLY A 307 -7.33 3.60 27.98
CA GLY A 307 -8.77 3.80 27.73
C GLY A 307 -9.10 4.85 26.66
N THR A 308 -8.12 5.27 25.86
CA THR A 308 -8.26 6.26 24.78
C THR A 308 -7.72 5.72 23.47
N PRO A 309 -8.25 4.60 22.93
CA PRO A 309 -7.71 3.96 21.74
C PRO A 309 -7.69 4.92 20.55
N GLN A 310 -6.68 4.78 19.69
CA GLN A 310 -6.54 5.54 18.45
C GLN A 310 -6.43 4.61 17.24
N ASN A 311 -6.62 5.15 16.04
CA ASN A 311 -6.56 4.38 14.77
C ASN A 311 -7.48 3.15 14.77
N VAL A 312 -8.59 3.21 15.50
CA VAL A 312 -9.58 2.13 15.60
C VAL A 312 -10.27 1.95 14.26
N MET A 313 -10.42 0.70 13.85
CA MET A 313 -11.10 0.28 12.62
C MET A 313 -12.50 -0.27 12.99
N GLU A 314 -13.53 0.17 12.24
CA GLU A 314 -14.93 -0.23 12.41
C GLU A 314 -15.34 -1.33 11.40
#